data_feac510f1228880b25d8dacd1f952296
#
_entry.id   feac510f1228880b25d8dacd1f952296
#
_cell.length_a   1.000
_cell.length_b   1.000
_cell.length_c   1.000
_cell.angle_alpha   90.00
_cell.angle_beta   90.00
_cell.angle_gamma   90.00
#
_symmetry.space_group_name_H-M   'P 1'
#
loop_
_entity.id
_entity.type
_entity.pdbx_description
1 polymer ?
#
loop_
_entity_poly.entity_id
_entity_poly.type
_entity_poly.pdbx_seq_one_letter_code
_entity_poly.pdbx_strand_id
1 'polypeptide(L)'
;MIKGLIAPILTPYNNDLTLNQGLYNELAKSLLENGCSGLAPFGTTGEALSVGNQERMIALERLIESGIDPNVLIPGTGLCNLPDTILLSQHALNLGCHGVMTLPPFYIKDMNDQGLYEHFEKLIEGINHPKLKIYLYHIPQVSGVGLSIELVSKLKAAYPDIIAGIKDSSGVWENTEALLNIKDLIVYPGAELPVIEAIKLGAPGCISATANINSHDIGEVIKLCHTGNWDEAKKLHAKVKKVRLLFQDYAPIPAQKAILAMQTKNDLWNNLRPPLQSISSEKANDLATTLVNDFEFSI
;
A
#
# COMPACT_ATOMS: atom_id res chain seq x y z
N MET A 1 -10.23 -8.10 9.60
CA MET A 1 -8.93 -7.52 9.18
C MET A 1 -8.24 -8.47 8.21
N ILE A 2 -7.43 -7.96 7.30
CA ILE A 2 -6.60 -8.79 6.42
C ILE A 2 -5.31 -9.10 7.18
N LYS A 3 -5.06 -10.39 7.42
CA LYS A 3 -3.87 -10.84 8.17
C LYS A 3 -2.81 -11.32 7.19
N GLY A 4 -1.64 -10.67 7.18
CA GLY A 4 -0.55 -11.00 6.26
C GLY A 4 0.02 -9.78 5.52
N LEU A 5 0.61 -10.06 4.36
CA LEU A 5 1.18 -9.05 3.48
C LEU A 5 0.09 -8.44 2.58
N ILE A 6 0.06 -7.12 2.52
CA ILE A 6 -0.79 -6.38 1.57
C ILE A 6 0.13 -5.64 0.58
N ALA A 7 -0.09 -5.84 -0.71
CA ALA A 7 0.66 -5.14 -1.74
C ALA A 7 -0.08 -3.87 -2.19
N PRO A 8 0.53 -2.67 -2.09
CA PRO A 8 0.07 -1.50 -2.82
C PRO A 8 0.49 -1.67 -4.29
N ILE A 9 -0.43 -2.23 -5.10
CA ILE A 9 -0.11 -2.70 -6.45
C ILE A 9 0.28 -1.57 -7.39
N LEU A 10 1.28 -1.82 -8.25
CA LEU A 10 1.73 -0.93 -9.31
C LEU A 10 0.68 -0.83 -10.41
N THR A 11 0.59 0.35 -11.05
CA THR A 11 -0.32 0.59 -12.17
C THR A 11 0.44 0.54 -13.50
N PRO A 12 0.23 -0.47 -14.36
CA PRO A 12 0.84 -0.54 -15.68
C PRO A 12 0.10 0.35 -16.68
N TYR A 13 0.84 0.88 -17.66
CA TYR A 13 0.29 1.71 -18.74
C TYR A 13 0.65 1.16 -20.11
N ASN A 14 -0.23 1.39 -21.08
CA ASN A 14 0.02 1.20 -22.49
C ASN A 14 0.98 2.29 -23.04
N ASN A 15 1.42 2.16 -24.29
CA ASN A 15 2.28 3.16 -24.93
C ASN A 15 1.62 4.52 -25.10
N ASP A 16 0.29 4.58 -25.15
CA ASP A 16 -0.50 5.81 -25.17
C ASP A 16 -0.81 6.36 -23.75
N LEU A 17 -0.22 5.76 -22.73
CA LEU A 17 -0.39 6.06 -21.32
C LEU A 17 -1.81 5.80 -20.76
N THR A 18 -2.66 5.09 -21.46
CA THR A 18 -3.88 4.53 -20.86
C THR A 18 -3.52 3.38 -19.91
N LEU A 19 -4.34 3.16 -18.88
CA LEU A 19 -4.12 2.06 -17.93
C LEU A 19 -4.24 0.70 -18.66
N ASN A 20 -3.25 -0.18 -18.49
CA ASN A 20 -3.28 -1.53 -19.04
C ASN A 20 -3.96 -2.48 -18.06
N GLN A 21 -5.25 -2.71 -18.26
CA GLN A 21 -6.07 -3.55 -17.37
C GLN A 21 -5.62 -5.02 -17.37
N GLY A 22 -5.15 -5.54 -18.48
CA GLY A 22 -4.67 -6.94 -18.57
C GLY A 22 -3.50 -7.17 -17.62
N LEU A 23 -2.44 -6.38 -17.76
CA LEU A 23 -1.27 -6.46 -16.88
C LEU A 23 -1.60 -6.15 -15.42
N TYR A 24 -2.56 -5.24 -15.18
CA TYR A 24 -3.00 -4.92 -13.82
C TYR A 24 -3.64 -6.12 -13.13
N ASN A 25 -4.52 -6.83 -13.85
CA ASN A 25 -5.19 -8.03 -13.35
C ASN A 25 -4.20 -9.20 -13.17
N GLU A 26 -3.27 -9.36 -14.10
CA GLU A 26 -2.22 -10.39 -14.02
C GLU A 26 -1.32 -10.18 -12.79
N LEU A 27 -0.85 -8.95 -12.56
CA LEU A 27 -0.06 -8.62 -11.38
C LEU A 27 -0.85 -8.91 -10.10
N ALA A 28 -2.10 -8.47 -10.02
CA ALA A 28 -2.95 -8.66 -8.85
C ALA A 28 -3.11 -10.15 -8.49
N LYS A 29 -3.39 -11.00 -9.49
CA LYS A 29 -3.50 -12.46 -9.31
C LYS A 29 -2.18 -13.07 -8.85
N SER A 30 -1.10 -12.73 -9.55
CA SER A 30 0.24 -13.22 -9.21
C SER A 30 0.66 -12.87 -7.78
N LEU A 31 0.38 -11.66 -7.31
CA LEU A 31 0.70 -11.24 -5.94
C LEU A 31 -0.06 -12.03 -4.88
N LEU A 32 -1.36 -12.28 -5.10
CA LEU A 32 -2.19 -13.07 -4.19
C LEU A 32 -1.77 -14.55 -4.18
N GLU A 33 -1.37 -15.10 -5.31
CA GLU A 33 -0.86 -16.48 -5.42
C GLU A 33 0.54 -16.63 -4.80
N ASN A 34 1.31 -15.55 -4.72
CA ASN A 34 2.71 -15.56 -4.29
C ASN A 34 2.95 -14.83 -2.96
N GLY A 35 2.06 -14.97 -1.99
CA GLY A 35 2.32 -14.59 -0.60
C GLY A 35 1.60 -13.34 -0.10
N CYS A 36 0.91 -12.58 -0.96
CA CYS A 36 0.04 -11.50 -0.50
C CYS A 36 -1.30 -12.04 0.01
N SER A 37 -1.77 -11.50 1.13
CA SER A 37 -3.10 -11.76 1.69
C SER A 37 -4.13 -10.72 1.26
N GLY A 38 -3.68 -9.61 0.68
CA GLY A 38 -4.53 -8.54 0.20
C GLY A 38 -3.79 -7.56 -0.70
N LEU A 39 -4.57 -6.67 -1.30
CA LEU A 39 -4.07 -5.67 -2.22
C LEU A 39 -4.60 -4.28 -1.84
N ALA A 40 -3.78 -3.25 -2.04
CA ALA A 40 -4.15 -1.85 -1.88
C ALA A 40 -3.99 -1.11 -3.23
N PRO A 41 -4.98 -1.22 -4.14
CA PRO A 41 -5.01 -0.48 -5.39
C PRO A 41 -4.96 1.04 -5.16
N PHE A 42 -4.37 1.79 -6.09
CA PHE A 42 -4.39 3.26 -6.08
C PHE A 42 -3.85 3.91 -4.79
N GLY A 43 -2.82 3.31 -4.20
CA GLY A 43 -1.97 3.96 -3.21
C GLY A 43 -0.86 4.78 -3.87
N THR A 44 0.09 5.30 -3.09
CA THR A 44 1.27 6.04 -3.58
C THR A 44 2.05 5.22 -4.61
N THR A 45 2.32 3.95 -4.31
CA THR A 45 3.02 3.02 -5.21
C THR A 45 2.24 2.75 -6.50
N GLY A 46 0.92 2.75 -6.44
CA GLY A 46 0.03 2.61 -7.60
C GLY A 46 -0.16 3.90 -8.39
N GLU A 47 0.68 4.92 -8.18
CA GLU A 47 0.63 6.19 -8.91
C GLU A 47 -0.75 6.88 -8.85
N ALA A 48 -1.44 6.76 -7.70
CA ALA A 48 -2.82 7.18 -7.53
C ALA A 48 -3.11 8.60 -8.04
N LEU A 49 -2.21 9.56 -7.81
CA LEU A 49 -2.41 10.95 -8.21
C LEU A 49 -2.22 11.19 -9.71
N SER A 50 -1.69 10.21 -10.44
CA SER A 50 -1.58 10.22 -11.90
C SER A 50 -2.74 9.46 -12.58
N VAL A 51 -3.65 8.83 -11.80
CA VAL A 51 -4.80 8.08 -12.31
C VAL A 51 -6.07 8.86 -12.01
N GLY A 52 -6.86 9.19 -13.05
CA GLY A 52 -8.11 9.91 -12.91
C GLY A 52 -9.17 9.13 -12.12
N ASN A 53 -10.11 9.83 -11.48
CA ASN A 53 -11.12 9.16 -10.64
C ASN A 53 -11.94 8.12 -11.42
N GLN A 54 -12.36 8.46 -12.65
CA GLN A 54 -13.09 7.54 -13.52
C GLN A 54 -12.26 6.32 -13.90
N GLU A 55 -10.95 6.50 -14.18
CA GLU A 55 -10.04 5.37 -14.46
C GLU A 55 -9.91 4.44 -13.25
N ARG A 56 -9.78 5.01 -12.03
CA ARG A 56 -9.71 4.21 -10.79
C ARG A 56 -10.96 3.38 -10.60
N MET A 57 -12.13 3.98 -10.80
CA MET A 57 -13.42 3.31 -10.66
C MET A 57 -13.53 2.15 -11.64
N ILE A 58 -13.33 2.39 -12.93
CA ILE A 58 -13.37 1.36 -13.98
C ILE A 58 -12.33 0.26 -13.74
N ALA A 59 -11.10 0.64 -13.36
CA ALA A 59 -10.05 -0.35 -13.14
C ALA A 59 -10.33 -1.24 -11.91
N LEU A 60 -10.94 -0.69 -10.86
CA LEU A 60 -11.37 -1.47 -9.68
C LEU A 60 -12.51 -2.43 -10.02
N GLU A 61 -13.51 -1.98 -10.78
CA GLU A 61 -14.61 -2.82 -11.29
C GLU A 61 -14.04 -4.02 -12.06
N ARG A 62 -13.21 -3.75 -13.06
CA ARG A 62 -12.59 -4.78 -13.92
C ARG A 62 -11.65 -5.72 -13.16
N LEU A 63 -11.00 -5.22 -12.11
CA LEU A 63 -10.17 -6.05 -11.24
C LEU A 63 -11.03 -7.11 -10.53
N ILE A 64 -12.17 -6.70 -9.99
CA ILE A 64 -13.14 -7.59 -9.32
C ILE A 64 -13.80 -8.53 -10.34
N GLU A 65 -14.21 -8.03 -11.50
CA GLU A 65 -14.75 -8.85 -12.60
C GLU A 65 -13.78 -9.92 -13.08
N SER A 66 -12.47 -9.69 -12.96
CA SER A 66 -11.43 -10.67 -13.30
C SER A 66 -11.34 -11.84 -12.31
N GLY A 67 -12.15 -11.82 -11.23
CA GLY A 67 -12.22 -12.87 -10.22
C GLY A 67 -11.46 -12.56 -8.92
N ILE A 68 -10.96 -11.34 -8.73
CA ILE A 68 -10.37 -10.93 -7.45
C ILE A 68 -11.49 -10.69 -6.43
N ASP A 69 -11.40 -11.35 -5.26
CA ASP A 69 -12.35 -11.15 -4.16
C ASP A 69 -12.25 -9.71 -3.62
N PRO A 70 -13.31 -8.90 -3.64
CA PRO A 70 -13.27 -7.55 -3.10
C PRO A 70 -12.94 -7.52 -1.59
N ASN A 71 -13.20 -8.58 -0.84
CA ASN A 71 -12.84 -8.65 0.58
C ASN A 71 -11.33 -8.63 0.87
N VAL A 72 -10.47 -8.81 -0.14
CA VAL A 72 -9.02 -8.68 0.02
C VAL A 72 -8.50 -7.32 -0.46
N LEU A 73 -9.39 -6.40 -0.86
CA LEU A 73 -9.03 -5.09 -1.42
C LEU A 73 -9.22 -3.96 -0.41
N ILE A 74 -8.20 -3.09 -0.29
CA ILE A 74 -8.23 -1.83 0.49
C ILE A 74 -7.74 -0.71 -0.44
N PRO A 75 -8.56 -0.24 -1.42
CA PRO A 75 -8.12 0.79 -2.36
C PRO A 75 -7.85 2.13 -1.68
N GLY A 76 -6.87 2.86 -2.21
CA GLY A 76 -6.57 4.23 -1.81
C GLY A 76 -7.60 5.20 -2.41
N THR A 77 -8.28 5.96 -1.56
CA THR A 77 -9.33 6.91 -1.96
C THR A 77 -9.04 8.35 -1.56
N GLY A 78 -8.03 8.58 -0.70
CA GLY A 78 -7.72 9.91 -0.17
C GLY A 78 -7.24 10.89 -1.23
N LEU A 79 -7.97 12.02 -1.33
CA LEU A 79 -7.66 13.17 -2.18
C LEU A 79 -7.72 14.46 -1.35
N CYS A 80 -7.37 15.59 -1.96
CA CYS A 80 -7.43 16.89 -1.27
C CYS A 80 -8.85 17.42 -1.10
N ASN A 81 -9.80 16.97 -1.90
CA ASN A 81 -11.19 17.39 -1.83
C ASN A 81 -12.09 16.28 -1.28
N LEU A 82 -13.06 16.66 -0.44
CA LEU A 82 -14.02 15.73 0.16
C LEU A 82 -14.93 15.04 -0.89
N PRO A 83 -15.52 15.75 -1.88
CA PRO A 83 -16.47 15.13 -2.81
C PRO A 83 -15.87 13.93 -3.55
N ASP A 84 -14.67 14.05 -4.08
CA ASP A 84 -14.03 12.96 -4.82
C ASP A 84 -13.58 11.82 -3.89
N THR A 85 -13.11 12.15 -2.67
CA THR A 85 -12.77 11.15 -1.66
C THR A 85 -14.00 10.34 -1.23
N ILE A 86 -15.14 11.00 -1.06
CA ILE A 86 -16.43 10.37 -0.76
C ILE A 86 -16.86 9.47 -1.92
N LEU A 87 -16.84 10.00 -3.15
CA LEU A 87 -17.22 9.27 -4.37
C LEU A 87 -16.43 7.97 -4.52
N LEU A 88 -15.10 8.04 -4.46
CA LEU A 88 -14.23 6.87 -4.61
C LEU A 88 -14.44 5.86 -3.47
N SER A 89 -14.67 6.36 -2.25
CA SER A 89 -14.90 5.50 -1.08
C SER A 89 -16.24 4.77 -1.17
N GLN A 90 -17.31 5.47 -1.53
CA GLN A 90 -18.63 4.87 -1.75
C GLN A 90 -18.59 3.82 -2.87
N HIS A 91 -17.91 4.16 -3.98
CA HIS A 91 -17.75 3.23 -5.09
C HIS A 91 -17.05 1.93 -4.66
N ALA A 92 -15.91 2.02 -3.98
CA ALA A 92 -15.19 0.86 -3.50
C ALA A 92 -16.01 0.00 -2.53
N LEU A 93 -16.75 0.62 -1.60
CA LEU A 93 -17.59 -0.07 -0.63
C LEU A 93 -18.82 -0.73 -1.29
N ASN A 94 -19.42 -0.08 -2.29
CA ASN A 94 -20.53 -0.64 -3.07
C ASN A 94 -20.09 -1.89 -3.87
N LEU A 95 -18.83 -1.96 -4.29
CA LEU A 95 -18.22 -3.13 -4.92
C LEU A 95 -17.86 -4.24 -3.92
N GLY A 96 -18.01 -3.99 -2.61
CA GLY A 96 -17.75 -4.96 -1.57
C GLY A 96 -16.30 -5.00 -1.06
N CYS A 97 -15.48 -4.00 -1.37
CA CYS A 97 -14.12 -3.91 -0.85
C CYS A 97 -14.08 -3.96 0.68
N HIS A 98 -13.01 -4.54 1.23
CA HIS A 98 -12.81 -4.73 2.67
C HIS A 98 -12.89 -3.43 3.47
N GLY A 99 -12.46 -2.35 2.88
CA GLY A 99 -12.43 -0.99 3.42
C GLY A 99 -11.70 -0.08 2.44
N VAL A 100 -11.42 1.15 2.87
CA VAL A 100 -10.69 2.14 2.07
C VAL A 100 -9.48 2.67 2.83
N MET A 101 -8.40 2.98 2.12
CA MET A 101 -7.21 3.60 2.70
C MET A 101 -7.17 5.09 2.33
N THR A 102 -7.17 5.95 3.35
CA THR A 102 -7.41 7.38 3.13
C THR A 102 -6.28 8.23 3.72
N LEU A 103 -5.60 8.99 2.83
CA LEU A 103 -4.69 10.07 3.20
C LEU A 103 -5.46 11.25 3.80
N PRO A 104 -4.86 12.03 4.72
CA PRO A 104 -5.35 13.38 4.99
C PRO A 104 -5.24 14.25 3.73
N PRO A 105 -6.00 15.35 3.60
CA PRO A 105 -5.77 16.31 2.54
C PRO A 105 -4.33 16.84 2.62
N PHE A 106 -3.62 16.80 1.50
CA PHE A 106 -2.15 16.96 1.50
C PHE A 106 -1.65 18.18 0.74
N TYR A 107 -2.52 18.99 0.12
CA TYR A 107 -2.09 20.17 -0.61
C TYR A 107 -1.78 21.35 0.34
N ILE A 108 -2.65 21.59 1.33
CA ILE A 108 -2.44 22.60 2.37
C ILE A 108 -1.67 21.95 3.51
N LYS A 109 -0.52 22.55 3.92
CA LYS A 109 0.41 21.89 4.85
C LYS A 109 0.20 22.25 6.32
N ASP A 110 -0.18 23.49 6.60
CA ASP A 110 -0.27 24.02 7.97
C ASP A 110 -1.65 23.73 8.58
N MET A 111 -2.03 22.45 8.59
CA MET A 111 -3.28 22.02 9.21
C MET A 111 -3.03 21.53 10.64
N ASN A 112 -3.92 21.93 11.54
CA ASN A 112 -3.93 21.41 12.91
C ASN A 112 -4.83 20.15 13.03
N ASP A 113 -4.68 19.44 14.14
CA ASP A 113 -5.43 18.21 14.40
C ASP A 113 -6.95 18.43 14.43
N GLN A 114 -7.43 19.60 14.83
CA GLN A 114 -8.86 19.89 14.86
C GLN A 114 -9.43 19.96 13.43
N GLY A 115 -8.74 20.63 12.51
CA GLY A 115 -9.15 20.69 11.11
C GLY A 115 -9.10 19.31 10.42
N LEU A 116 -8.08 18.49 10.74
CA LEU A 116 -8.01 17.11 10.26
C LEU A 116 -9.12 16.22 10.85
N TYR A 117 -9.44 16.39 12.14
CA TYR A 117 -10.55 15.68 12.76
C TYR A 117 -11.88 16.00 12.07
N GLU A 118 -12.18 17.27 11.86
CA GLU A 118 -13.39 17.73 11.16
C GLU A 118 -13.45 17.22 9.72
N HIS A 119 -12.29 17.15 9.03
CA HIS A 119 -12.20 16.56 7.71
C HIS A 119 -12.65 15.09 7.72
N PHE A 120 -12.10 14.26 8.61
CA PHE A 120 -12.49 12.85 8.71
C PHE A 120 -13.93 12.66 9.18
N GLU A 121 -14.42 13.51 10.09
CA GLU A 121 -15.82 13.53 10.48
C GLU A 121 -16.74 13.77 9.28
N LYS A 122 -16.49 14.83 8.49
CA LYS A 122 -17.26 15.13 7.28
C LYS A 122 -17.12 14.04 6.20
N LEU A 123 -15.96 13.41 6.11
CA LEU A 123 -15.74 12.27 5.22
C LEU A 123 -16.64 11.08 5.63
N ILE A 124 -16.65 10.72 6.90
CA ILE A 124 -17.48 9.63 7.44
C ILE A 124 -18.97 9.92 7.22
N GLU A 125 -19.42 11.13 7.56
CA GLU A 125 -20.81 11.58 7.33
C GLU A 125 -21.19 11.50 5.84
N GLY A 126 -20.31 11.96 4.95
CA GLY A 126 -20.57 11.99 3.51
C GLY A 126 -20.55 10.60 2.86
N ILE A 127 -19.69 9.69 3.29
CA ILE A 127 -19.66 8.31 2.79
C ILE A 127 -20.94 7.58 3.22
N ASN A 128 -21.34 7.69 4.46
CA ASN A 128 -22.59 7.14 5.03
C ASN A 128 -22.91 5.70 4.55
N HIS A 129 -21.95 4.79 4.67
CA HIS A 129 -22.10 3.41 4.20
C HIS A 129 -22.03 2.43 5.40
N PRO A 130 -22.95 1.44 5.51
CA PRO A 130 -23.07 0.57 6.70
C PRO A 130 -21.85 -0.34 6.93
N LYS A 131 -21.06 -0.60 5.90
CA LYS A 131 -19.83 -1.40 5.99
C LYS A 131 -18.56 -0.55 5.93
N LEU A 132 -18.66 0.76 6.20
CA LEU A 132 -17.50 1.65 6.12
C LEU A 132 -16.41 1.22 7.10
N LYS A 133 -15.22 1.00 6.56
CA LYS A 133 -13.97 0.82 7.29
C LYS A 133 -12.90 1.69 6.66
N ILE A 134 -12.36 2.61 7.44
CA ILE A 134 -11.27 3.51 7.04
C ILE A 134 -9.98 3.00 7.66
N TYR A 135 -8.98 2.80 6.81
CA TYR A 135 -7.59 2.67 7.18
C TYR A 135 -6.92 4.02 6.93
N LEU A 136 -6.61 4.73 7.99
CA LEU A 136 -5.89 6.00 7.90
C LEU A 136 -4.52 5.77 7.26
N TYR A 137 -4.03 6.75 6.51
CA TYR A 137 -2.71 6.62 5.88
C TYR A 137 -1.78 7.75 6.32
N HIS A 138 -0.79 7.39 7.12
CA HIS A 138 0.23 8.29 7.63
C HIS A 138 1.53 8.13 6.83
N ILE A 139 1.86 9.13 6.01
CA ILE A 139 3.09 9.19 5.19
C ILE A 139 3.61 10.64 5.08
N PRO A 140 4.00 11.26 6.22
CA PRO A 140 4.28 12.70 6.29
C PRO A 140 5.42 13.15 5.37
N GLN A 141 6.42 12.32 5.12
CA GLN A 141 7.54 12.63 4.24
C GLN A 141 7.15 12.79 2.76
N VAL A 142 5.98 12.27 2.35
CA VAL A 142 5.45 12.41 0.98
C VAL A 142 4.28 13.37 0.93
N SER A 143 3.32 13.22 1.83
CA SER A 143 2.12 14.06 1.89
C SER A 143 2.42 15.47 2.42
N GLY A 144 3.49 15.64 3.22
CA GLY A 144 3.77 16.86 3.98
C GLY A 144 2.75 17.14 5.08
N VAL A 145 1.82 16.21 5.35
CA VAL A 145 0.81 16.27 6.41
C VAL A 145 0.83 14.94 7.15
N GLY A 146 1.06 14.99 8.46
CA GLY A 146 1.04 13.84 9.35
C GLY A 146 -0.33 13.68 10.04
N LEU A 147 -0.48 12.56 10.72
CA LEU A 147 -1.55 12.30 11.67
C LEU A 147 -0.90 12.08 13.03
N SER A 148 -1.19 12.93 14.02
CA SER A 148 -0.66 12.76 15.36
C SER A 148 -1.27 11.55 16.06
N ILE A 149 -0.58 11.01 17.07
CA ILE A 149 -1.10 9.91 17.90
C ILE A 149 -2.40 10.34 18.59
N GLU A 150 -2.47 11.58 19.05
CA GLU A 150 -3.64 12.18 19.71
C GLU A 150 -4.84 12.24 18.76
N LEU A 151 -4.63 12.69 17.51
CA LEU A 151 -5.68 12.73 16.48
C LEU A 151 -6.20 11.32 16.16
N VAL A 152 -5.28 10.36 15.93
CA VAL A 152 -5.65 8.97 15.63
C VAL A 152 -6.43 8.35 16.79
N SER A 153 -5.98 8.57 18.03
CA SER A 153 -6.67 8.11 19.24
C SER A 153 -8.07 8.70 19.37
N LYS A 154 -8.20 10.01 19.11
CA LYS A 154 -9.49 10.73 19.17
C LYS A 154 -10.46 10.21 18.09
N LEU A 155 -9.99 10.03 16.87
CA LEU A 155 -10.79 9.47 15.77
C LEU A 155 -11.23 8.03 16.08
N LYS A 156 -10.30 7.18 16.58
CA LYS A 156 -10.62 5.79 16.95
C LYS A 156 -11.65 5.73 18.08
N ALA A 157 -11.54 6.60 19.07
CA ALA A 157 -12.49 6.66 20.17
C ALA A 157 -13.89 7.13 19.73
N ALA A 158 -13.96 8.12 18.83
CA ALA A 158 -15.22 8.66 18.31
C ALA A 158 -15.92 7.69 17.32
N TYR A 159 -15.15 6.97 16.52
CA TYR A 159 -15.66 6.11 15.46
C TYR A 159 -15.05 4.69 15.52
N PRO A 160 -15.27 3.95 16.62
CA PRO A 160 -14.56 2.69 16.91
C PRO A 160 -14.75 1.59 15.85
N ASP A 161 -15.92 1.53 15.22
CA ASP A 161 -16.25 0.53 14.19
C ASP A 161 -15.84 0.97 12.79
N ILE A 162 -15.67 2.27 12.55
CA ILE A 162 -15.36 2.87 11.25
C ILE A 162 -13.85 3.05 11.07
N ILE A 163 -13.15 3.65 12.04
CA ILE A 163 -11.70 3.76 12.02
C ILE A 163 -11.10 2.39 12.36
N ALA A 164 -10.96 1.57 11.32
CA ALA A 164 -10.52 0.19 11.46
C ALA A 164 -9.03 0.10 11.78
N GLY A 165 -8.21 0.94 11.15
CA GLY A 165 -6.77 0.86 11.33
C GLY A 165 -6.02 2.05 10.73
N ILE A 166 -4.70 1.87 10.67
CA ILE A 166 -3.79 2.83 10.08
C ILE A 166 -2.65 2.11 9.35
N LYS A 167 -2.25 2.64 8.19
CA LYS A 167 -0.95 2.34 7.57
C LYS A 167 0.02 3.41 8.01
N ASP A 168 1.04 3.02 8.76
CA ASP A 168 2.12 3.92 9.17
C ASP A 168 3.34 3.76 8.27
N SER A 169 3.56 4.74 7.42
CA SER A 169 4.72 4.83 6.52
C SER A 169 5.71 5.91 6.96
N SER A 170 5.65 6.39 8.21
CA SER A 170 6.61 7.39 8.73
C SER A 170 8.06 6.92 8.66
N GLY A 171 8.30 5.61 8.80
CA GLY A 171 9.63 5.03 8.94
C GLY A 171 10.22 5.23 10.34
N VAL A 172 9.45 5.76 11.29
CA VAL A 172 9.84 6.00 12.69
C VAL A 172 9.21 4.93 13.57
N TRP A 173 10.05 4.09 14.17
CA TRP A 173 9.58 2.97 14.99
C TRP A 173 8.73 3.41 16.18
N GLU A 174 9.16 4.45 16.87
CA GLU A 174 8.46 4.99 18.03
C GLU A 174 7.02 5.43 17.70
N ASN A 175 6.80 5.95 16.48
CA ASN A 175 5.45 6.27 16.00
C ASN A 175 4.62 5.01 15.78
N THR A 176 5.18 4.01 15.09
CA THR A 176 4.51 2.72 14.86
C THR A 176 4.16 2.04 16.19
N GLU A 177 5.09 2.01 17.15
CA GLU A 177 4.89 1.44 18.47
C GLU A 177 3.80 2.16 19.27
N ALA A 178 3.80 3.50 19.24
CA ALA A 178 2.75 4.30 19.90
C ALA A 178 1.37 4.00 19.30
N LEU A 179 1.26 3.87 17.97
CA LEU A 179 0.02 3.49 17.31
C LEU A 179 -0.46 2.08 17.69
N LEU A 180 0.48 1.12 17.82
CA LEU A 180 0.17 -0.25 18.24
C LEU A 180 -0.38 -0.35 19.66
N ASN A 181 -0.11 0.65 20.51
CA ASN A 181 -0.66 0.75 21.86
C ASN A 181 -2.09 1.34 21.90
N ILE A 182 -2.63 1.84 20.79
CA ILE A 182 -4.03 2.32 20.73
C ILE A 182 -4.96 1.10 20.70
N LYS A 183 -5.82 1.00 21.68
CA LYS A 183 -6.74 -0.14 21.81
C LYS A 183 -7.60 -0.34 20.56
N ASP A 184 -7.69 -1.58 20.10
CA ASP A 184 -8.51 -2.02 18.96
C ASP A 184 -8.20 -1.33 17.62
N LEU A 185 -7.05 -0.66 17.49
CA LEU A 185 -6.57 -0.08 16.24
C LEU A 185 -5.71 -1.13 15.50
N ILE A 186 -6.04 -1.42 14.25
CA ILE A 186 -5.21 -2.25 13.38
C ILE A 186 -4.08 -1.40 12.81
N VAL A 187 -2.83 -1.77 13.06
CA VAL A 187 -1.67 -1.03 12.56
C VAL A 187 -0.89 -1.87 11.56
N TYR A 188 -0.71 -1.34 10.36
CA TYR A 188 0.17 -1.91 9.34
C TYR A 188 1.39 -1.01 9.16
N PRO A 189 2.62 -1.44 9.50
CA PRO A 189 3.82 -0.77 9.03
C PRO A 189 3.79 -0.62 7.50
N GLY A 190 4.22 0.53 6.99
CA GLY A 190 4.26 0.85 5.57
C GLY A 190 5.44 0.22 4.81
N ALA A 191 6.23 -0.60 5.51
CA ALA A 191 7.34 -1.37 4.97
C ALA A 191 7.55 -2.63 5.83
N GLU A 192 8.23 -3.61 5.26
CA GLU A 192 8.59 -4.86 5.93
C GLU A 192 9.74 -4.73 6.94
N LEU A 193 10.43 -3.59 6.98
CA LEU A 193 11.60 -3.42 7.85
C LEU A 193 11.33 -3.70 9.33
N PRO A 194 10.24 -3.18 9.96
CA PRO A 194 9.92 -3.44 11.35
C PRO A 194 8.90 -4.59 11.55
N VAL A 195 8.64 -5.41 10.52
CA VAL A 195 7.47 -6.32 10.53
C VAL A 195 7.52 -7.35 11.66
N ILE A 196 8.69 -7.89 12.01
CA ILE A 196 8.82 -8.86 13.10
C ILE A 196 8.47 -8.22 14.45
N GLU A 197 9.04 -7.05 14.72
CA GLU A 197 8.81 -6.29 15.94
C GLU A 197 7.33 -5.86 16.04
N ALA A 198 6.76 -5.40 14.93
CA ALA A 198 5.37 -4.99 14.88
C ALA A 198 4.39 -6.16 15.13
N ILE A 199 4.66 -7.35 14.54
CA ILE A 199 3.82 -8.54 14.77
C ILE A 199 3.86 -8.98 16.23
N LYS A 200 5.00 -8.89 16.91
CA LYS A 200 5.11 -9.18 18.36
C LYS A 200 4.22 -8.27 19.20
N LEU A 201 3.98 -7.03 18.74
CA LEU A 201 3.10 -6.06 19.40
C LEU A 201 1.66 -6.11 18.87
N GLY A 202 1.32 -7.07 18.00
CA GLY A 202 -0.06 -7.29 17.55
C GLY A 202 -0.39 -6.81 16.15
N ALA A 203 0.58 -6.31 15.37
CA ALA A 203 0.34 -6.00 13.97
C ALA A 203 -0.05 -7.28 13.20
N PRO A 204 -1.03 -7.23 12.27
CA PRO A 204 -1.42 -8.41 11.51
C PRO A 204 -0.45 -8.74 10.36
N GLY A 205 0.43 -7.80 9.99
CA GLY A 205 1.36 -7.88 8.87
C GLY A 205 1.83 -6.48 8.47
N CYS A 206 2.09 -6.25 7.19
CA CYS A 206 2.48 -4.93 6.68
C CYS A 206 1.86 -4.62 5.31
N ILE A 207 1.89 -3.34 4.91
CA ILE A 207 1.52 -2.87 3.56
C ILE A 207 2.78 -2.32 2.90
N SER A 208 3.49 -3.13 2.12
CA SER A 208 4.80 -2.78 1.57
C SER A 208 4.85 -2.70 0.06
N ALA A 209 5.48 -1.64 -0.46
CA ALA A 209 5.69 -1.44 -1.89
C ALA A 209 6.54 -2.55 -2.53
N THR A 210 7.56 -3.04 -1.82
CA THR A 210 8.46 -4.10 -2.31
C THR A 210 7.74 -5.44 -2.49
N ALA A 211 6.53 -5.59 -1.96
CA ALA A 211 5.66 -6.73 -2.23
C ALA A 211 5.42 -6.95 -3.73
N ASN A 212 5.44 -5.89 -4.56
CA ASN A 212 5.26 -6.05 -6.01
C ASN A 212 6.33 -6.90 -6.69
N ILE A 213 7.48 -7.10 -6.06
CA ILE A 213 8.61 -7.85 -6.60
C ILE A 213 9.15 -8.94 -5.65
N ASN A 214 8.80 -8.89 -4.36
CA ASN A 214 9.32 -9.80 -3.32
C ASN A 214 8.20 -10.31 -2.39
N SER A 215 7.00 -10.53 -2.95
CA SER A 215 5.82 -10.95 -2.16
C SER A 215 6.03 -12.26 -1.43
N HIS A 216 6.67 -13.23 -2.08
CA HIS A 216 6.91 -14.57 -1.52
C HIS A 216 7.71 -14.50 -0.22
N ASP A 217 8.90 -13.91 -0.26
CA ASP A 217 9.80 -13.89 0.91
C ASP A 217 9.21 -13.05 2.05
N ILE A 218 8.59 -11.89 1.73
CA ILE A 218 7.94 -11.05 2.75
C ILE A 218 6.74 -11.78 3.36
N GLY A 219 5.91 -12.42 2.53
CA GLY A 219 4.76 -13.21 2.98
C GLY A 219 5.18 -14.36 3.89
N GLU A 220 6.26 -15.08 3.54
CA GLU A 220 6.78 -16.20 4.33
C GLU A 220 7.35 -15.71 5.67
N VAL A 221 8.05 -14.56 5.73
CA VAL A 221 8.47 -13.96 7.01
C VAL A 221 7.27 -13.72 7.93
N ILE A 222 6.19 -13.14 7.40
CA ILE A 222 4.98 -12.86 8.19
C ILE A 222 4.32 -14.16 8.66
N LYS A 223 4.23 -15.16 7.80
CA LYS A 223 3.69 -16.49 8.12
C LYS A 223 4.50 -17.20 9.20
N LEU A 224 5.82 -17.19 9.10
CA LEU A 224 6.72 -17.73 10.12
C LEU A 224 6.55 -17.04 11.48
N CYS A 225 6.38 -15.71 11.49
CA CYS A 225 6.06 -14.97 12.72
C CYS A 225 4.73 -15.45 13.33
N HIS A 226 3.68 -15.59 12.52
CA HIS A 226 2.37 -16.02 13.01
C HIS A 226 2.30 -17.47 13.47
N THR A 227 3.22 -18.31 13.00
CA THR A 227 3.35 -19.71 13.45
C THR A 227 4.36 -19.89 14.61
N GLY A 228 4.98 -18.81 15.08
CA GLY A 228 5.93 -18.84 16.18
C GLY A 228 7.35 -19.25 15.80
N ASN A 229 7.66 -19.40 14.51
CA ASN A 229 8.97 -19.81 14.00
C ASN A 229 9.91 -18.60 13.88
N TRP A 230 10.15 -17.94 15.00
CA TRP A 230 10.85 -16.65 15.07
C TRP A 230 12.30 -16.65 14.56
N ASP A 231 13.05 -17.74 14.75
CA ASP A 231 14.45 -17.80 14.33
C ASP A 231 14.57 -17.94 12.80
N GLU A 232 13.69 -18.70 12.18
CA GLU A 232 13.59 -18.81 10.72
C GLU A 232 13.09 -17.50 10.12
N ALA A 233 12.08 -16.87 10.75
CA ALA A 233 11.60 -15.55 10.35
C ALA A 233 12.73 -14.52 10.36
N LYS A 234 13.56 -14.46 11.39
CA LYS A 234 14.70 -13.53 11.49
C LYS A 234 15.73 -13.77 10.38
N LYS A 235 16.04 -15.04 10.08
CA LYS A 235 17.02 -15.39 9.01
C LYS A 235 16.53 -14.90 7.65
N LEU A 236 15.27 -15.21 7.30
CA LEU A 236 14.70 -14.78 6.02
C LEU A 236 14.52 -13.25 5.98
N HIS A 237 14.09 -12.64 7.09
CA HIS A 237 13.92 -11.20 7.21
C HIS A 237 15.23 -10.42 7.00
N ALA A 238 16.37 -10.99 7.36
CA ALA A 238 17.67 -10.37 7.07
C ALA A 238 17.92 -10.20 5.56
N LYS A 239 17.50 -11.18 4.74
CA LYS A 239 17.51 -11.09 3.26
C LYS A 239 16.51 -10.04 2.77
N VAL A 240 15.27 -10.13 3.25
CA VAL A 240 14.18 -9.21 2.90
C VAL A 240 14.56 -7.76 3.18
N LYS A 241 15.16 -7.46 4.34
CA LYS A 241 15.66 -6.11 4.68
C LYS A 241 16.69 -5.60 3.67
N LYS A 242 17.65 -6.43 3.27
CA LYS A 242 18.68 -6.03 2.30
C LYS A 242 18.06 -5.69 0.94
N VAL A 243 17.12 -6.51 0.46
CA VAL A 243 16.37 -6.22 -0.77
C VAL A 243 15.62 -4.89 -0.65
N ARG A 244 14.93 -4.66 0.46
CA ARG A 244 14.22 -3.38 0.69
C ARG A 244 15.17 -2.19 0.67
N LEU A 245 16.32 -2.29 1.34
CA LEU A 245 17.30 -1.21 1.41
C LEU A 245 17.93 -0.92 0.03
N LEU A 246 18.20 -1.96 -0.77
CA LEU A 246 18.69 -1.80 -2.14
C LEU A 246 17.75 -0.91 -2.98
N PHE A 247 16.44 -1.07 -2.85
CA PHE A 247 15.46 -0.25 -3.58
C PHE A 247 15.37 1.20 -3.07
N GLN A 248 15.92 1.53 -1.89
CA GLN A 248 15.97 2.92 -1.40
C GLN A 248 16.99 3.79 -2.16
N ASP A 249 17.97 3.17 -2.80
CA ASP A 249 18.96 3.87 -3.61
C ASP A 249 18.42 4.30 -4.99
N TYR A 250 17.19 3.90 -5.30
CA TYR A 250 16.52 4.17 -6.57
C TYR A 250 15.19 4.89 -6.36
N ALA A 251 14.68 5.53 -7.42
CA ALA A 251 13.28 5.95 -7.45
C ALA A 251 12.37 4.70 -7.38
N PRO A 252 11.61 4.50 -6.31
CA PRO A 252 11.07 3.15 -6.00
C PRO A 252 10.06 2.63 -7.01
N ILE A 253 9.18 3.50 -7.57
CA ILE A 253 8.17 3.08 -8.56
C ILE A 253 8.84 2.70 -9.89
N PRO A 254 9.67 3.58 -10.52
CA PRO A 254 10.36 3.25 -11.75
C PRO A 254 11.27 2.01 -11.63
N ALA A 255 11.97 1.85 -10.51
CA ALA A 255 12.86 0.71 -10.29
C ALA A 255 12.09 -0.61 -10.22
N GLN A 256 11.00 -0.66 -9.48
CA GLN A 256 10.16 -1.87 -9.40
C GLN A 256 9.54 -2.21 -10.75
N LYS A 257 9.05 -1.21 -11.49
CA LYS A 257 8.52 -1.42 -12.84
C LYS A 257 9.59 -1.94 -13.81
N ALA A 258 10.82 -1.44 -13.74
CA ALA A 258 11.93 -1.95 -14.57
C ALA A 258 12.23 -3.43 -14.27
N ILE A 259 12.23 -3.83 -13.00
CA ILE A 259 12.39 -5.24 -12.62
C ILE A 259 11.21 -6.09 -13.12
N LEU A 260 9.97 -5.63 -12.98
CA LEU A 260 8.81 -6.33 -13.53
C LEU A 260 8.87 -6.48 -15.05
N ALA A 261 9.36 -5.45 -15.77
CA ALA A 261 9.56 -5.53 -17.23
C ALA A 261 10.50 -6.68 -17.60
N MET A 262 11.61 -6.84 -16.87
CA MET A 262 12.57 -7.91 -17.08
C MET A 262 11.99 -9.29 -16.71
N GLN A 263 11.38 -9.41 -15.51
CA GLN A 263 10.80 -10.66 -15.01
C GLN A 263 9.68 -11.19 -15.92
N THR A 264 8.84 -10.30 -16.42
CA THR A 264 7.69 -10.67 -17.27
C THR A 264 8.00 -10.64 -18.77
N LYS A 265 9.19 -10.17 -19.16
CA LYS A 265 9.59 -9.90 -20.55
C LYS A 265 8.58 -9.02 -21.29
N ASN A 266 8.06 -8.00 -20.59
CA ASN A 266 7.05 -7.10 -21.10
C ASN A 266 7.44 -5.64 -20.83
N ASP A 267 7.90 -4.95 -21.87
CA ASP A 267 8.41 -3.58 -21.80
C ASP A 267 7.33 -2.54 -21.45
N LEU A 268 6.03 -2.88 -21.52
CA LEU A 268 4.96 -1.99 -21.09
C LEU A 268 5.05 -1.61 -19.62
N TRP A 269 5.71 -2.41 -18.78
CA TRP A 269 6.00 -2.06 -17.40
C TRP A 269 6.91 -0.83 -17.25
N ASN A 270 7.71 -0.49 -18.26
CA ASN A 270 8.55 0.70 -18.23
C ASN A 270 7.77 2.01 -18.46
N ASN A 271 6.51 1.93 -18.88
CA ASN A 271 5.68 3.11 -19.08
C ASN A 271 5.26 3.74 -17.75
N LEU A 272 5.45 5.06 -17.67
CA LEU A 272 5.13 5.89 -16.51
C LEU A 272 4.41 7.16 -16.99
N ARG A 273 3.48 7.64 -16.20
CA ARG A 273 2.90 8.97 -16.45
C ARG A 273 3.81 10.07 -15.88
N PRO A 274 4.11 11.13 -16.64
CA PRO A 274 4.81 12.28 -16.09
C PRO A 274 4.13 12.81 -14.81
N PRO A 275 4.89 13.31 -13.83
CA PRO A 275 6.33 13.65 -13.91
C PRO A 275 7.29 12.49 -13.64
N LEU A 276 6.79 11.26 -13.37
CA LEU A 276 7.67 10.12 -13.21
C LEU A 276 8.40 9.77 -14.51
N GLN A 277 9.63 9.32 -14.38
CA GLN A 277 10.49 8.91 -15.48
C GLN A 277 11.10 7.54 -15.19
N SER A 278 11.28 6.73 -16.22
CA SER A 278 11.96 5.44 -16.11
C SER A 278 13.41 5.64 -15.65
N ILE A 279 13.94 4.69 -14.90
CA ILE A 279 15.39 4.64 -14.63
C ILE A 279 16.15 4.29 -15.90
N SER A 280 17.43 4.66 -15.98
CA SER A 280 18.25 4.29 -17.13
C SER A 280 18.43 2.77 -17.23
N SER A 281 18.62 2.27 -18.45
CA SER A 281 18.86 0.83 -18.68
C SER A 281 20.10 0.34 -17.91
N GLU A 282 21.12 1.17 -17.75
CA GLU A 282 22.30 0.86 -16.94
C GLU A 282 21.90 0.59 -15.49
N LYS A 283 21.19 1.53 -14.85
CA LYS A 283 20.71 1.36 -13.46
C LYS A 283 19.77 0.18 -13.29
N ALA A 284 18.91 -0.08 -14.28
CA ALA A 284 18.01 -1.23 -14.25
C ALA A 284 18.80 -2.56 -14.32
N ASN A 285 19.82 -2.65 -15.19
CA ASN A 285 20.68 -3.81 -15.29
C ASN A 285 21.54 -4.04 -14.04
N ASP A 286 22.10 -2.99 -13.45
CA ASP A 286 22.86 -3.07 -12.20
C ASP A 286 22.00 -3.59 -11.06
N LEU A 287 20.78 -3.05 -10.93
CA LEU A 287 19.80 -3.50 -9.92
C LEU A 287 19.43 -4.98 -10.16
N ALA A 288 19.10 -5.36 -11.41
CA ALA A 288 18.77 -6.73 -11.76
C ALA A 288 19.93 -7.70 -11.48
N THR A 289 21.15 -7.31 -11.84
CA THR A 289 22.36 -8.11 -11.57
C THR A 289 22.56 -8.34 -10.07
N THR A 290 22.40 -7.31 -9.27
CA THR A 290 22.49 -7.43 -7.79
C THR A 290 21.39 -8.33 -7.24
N LEU A 291 20.15 -8.18 -7.73
CA LEU A 291 19.02 -9.03 -7.29
C LEU A 291 19.26 -10.52 -7.62
N VAL A 292 19.78 -10.81 -8.81
CA VAL A 292 20.08 -12.19 -9.21
C VAL A 292 21.24 -12.77 -8.39
N ASN A 293 22.37 -12.05 -8.32
CA ASN A 293 23.60 -12.59 -7.75
C ASN A 293 23.57 -12.69 -6.22
N ASP A 294 22.98 -11.70 -5.56
CA ASP A 294 23.05 -11.59 -4.10
C ASP A 294 21.76 -12.07 -3.40
N PHE A 295 20.65 -12.14 -4.14
CA PHE A 295 19.33 -12.45 -3.56
C PHE A 295 18.57 -13.56 -4.30
N GLU A 296 19.15 -14.17 -5.31
CA GLU A 296 18.57 -15.33 -6.02
C GLU A 296 17.23 -15.03 -6.72
N PHE A 297 17.04 -13.78 -7.17
CA PHE A 297 15.86 -13.43 -7.93
C PHE A 297 15.90 -14.07 -9.32
N SER A 298 14.73 -14.51 -9.81
CA SER A 298 14.56 -14.91 -11.21
C SER A 298 14.15 -13.68 -12.02
N ILE A 299 15.02 -13.23 -12.92
CA ILE A 299 14.82 -12.04 -13.76
C ILE A 299 15.10 -12.39 -15.24
#